data_f2e165499fbcac3309cff336db17d198
#
_entry.id   f2e165499fbcac3309cff336db17d198
#
_cell.length_a   1.000
_cell.length_b   1.000
_cell.length_c   1.000
_cell.angle_alpha   90.00
_cell.angle_beta   90.00
_cell.angle_gamma   90.00
#
_symmetry.space_group_name_H-M   'P 1'
#
loop_
_entity.id
_entity.type
_entity.pdbx_description
1 polymer ?
#
loop_
_entity_poly.entity_id
_entity_poly.type
_entity_poly.pdbx_seq_one_letter_code
_entity_poly.pdbx_strand_id
1 'polypeptide(L)'
;WYFGYNAGLDFNSGFPVLLNNGQLNTYEGCASISDNNGNILFYTDGMVVYNSNHFTMPNGTGLLGNNSSTQSSIIVKKPLSNSIYYIFTVDGTTGLGGGLNYSEVDMTLDGGLGDINTNKNIPIIPNTCEKVTAIKHQNGTDFWIISRLENSNIYHSYLLTSSGIVMSPVVTSIGQVYNGTWGYLRGSSDGSKIVACNKGSIKTVD
;
A
#
# COMPACT_ATOMS: atom_id res chain seq x y z
N TRP A 1 2.28 -0.14 -15.12
CA TRP A 1 1.28 0.14 -14.07
C TRP A 1 0.00 -0.62 -14.37
N TYR A 2 -0.62 -1.25 -13.34
CA TYR A 2 -1.92 -1.92 -13.48
C TYR A 2 -2.89 -1.36 -12.44
N PHE A 3 -4.15 -1.16 -12.85
CA PHE A 3 -5.18 -0.53 -12.02
C PHE A 3 -6.60 -0.84 -12.53
N GLY A 4 -7.61 -0.57 -11.71
CA GLY A 4 -9.03 -0.64 -12.05
C GLY A 4 -9.48 -2.01 -12.58
N TYR A 5 -10.13 -2.01 -13.74
CA TYR A 5 -10.66 -3.20 -14.41
C TYR A 5 -9.74 -3.62 -15.55
N ASN A 6 -8.81 -4.54 -15.29
CA ASN A 6 -7.88 -5.12 -16.25
C ASN A 6 -7.04 -4.09 -17.03
N ALA A 7 -6.98 -2.86 -16.56
CA ALA A 7 -6.30 -1.76 -17.23
C ALA A 7 -4.84 -1.63 -16.79
N GLY A 8 -4.01 -1.16 -17.70
CA GLY A 8 -2.63 -0.82 -17.39
C GLY A 8 -2.04 0.16 -18.39
N LEU A 9 -0.90 0.73 -18.01
CA LEU A 9 -0.10 1.62 -18.83
C LEU A 9 1.38 1.24 -18.75
N ASP A 10 2.02 1.14 -19.90
CA ASP A 10 3.47 1.02 -20.04
C ASP A 10 4.06 2.35 -20.53
N PHE A 11 5.13 2.82 -19.89
CA PHE A 11 5.84 4.06 -20.23
C PHE A 11 7.27 3.80 -20.75
N ASN A 12 7.67 2.56 -20.94
CA ASN A 12 9.05 2.20 -21.35
C ASN A 12 9.40 2.72 -22.75
N SER A 13 8.41 2.96 -23.61
CA SER A 13 8.62 3.57 -24.93
C SER A 13 8.80 5.08 -24.92
N GLY A 14 8.71 5.74 -23.74
CA GLY A 14 8.68 7.20 -23.60
C GLY A 14 7.29 7.82 -23.73
N PHE A 15 6.28 7.05 -24.15
CA PHE A 15 4.87 7.44 -24.24
C PHE A 15 4.00 6.38 -23.54
N PRO A 16 2.82 6.77 -23.00
CA PRO A 16 1.93 5.79 -22.39
C PRO A 16 1.36 4.85 -23.45
N VAL A 17 1.62 3.55 -23.28
CA VAL A 17 1.05 2.48 -24.10
C VAL A 17 0.00 1.74 -23.26
N LEU A 18 -1.19 1.58 -23.82
CA LEU A 18 -2.28 0.88 -23.17
C LEU A 18 -1.97 -0.61 -23.03
N LEU A 19 -2.18 -1.14 -21.84
CA LEU A 19 -2.16 -2.56 -21.53
C LEU A 19 -3.55 -3.00 -21.11
N ASN A 20 -4.00 -4.15 -21.62
CA ASN A 20 -5.32 -4.74 -21.33
C ASN A 20 -5.24 -6.20 -20.87
N ASN A 21 -4.04 -6.62 -20.44
CA ASN A 21 -3.75 -7.98 -19.96
C ASN A 21 -3.72 -8.08 -18.44
N GLY A 22 -3.98 -7.00 -17.70
CA GLY A 22 -4.07 -7.01 -16.24
C GLY A 22 -5.20 -7.87 -15.73
N GLN A 23 -5.08 -8.34 -14.49
CA GLN A 23 -6.08 -9.19 -13.82
C GLN A 23 -6.81 -8.48 -12.68
N LEU A 24 -6.46 -7.19 -12.41
CA LEU A 24 -7.16 -6.43 -11.38
C LEU A 24 -8.63 -6.23 -11.75
N ASN A 25 -9.48 -6.40 -10.75
CA ASN A 25 -10.89 -6.09 -10.82
C ASN A 25 -11.28 -5.41 -9.51
N THR A 26 -10.94 -4.14 -9.39
CA THR A 26 -11.14 -3.35 -8.18
C THR A 26 -11.86 -2.03 -8.49
N TYR A 27 -12.69 -1.61 -7.55
CA TYR A 27 -13.44 -0.35 -7.66
C TYR A 27 -12.59 0.86 -7.30
N GLU A 28 -11.63 0.71 -6.37
CA GLU A 28 -10.91 1.82 -5.77
C GLU A 28 -9.41 1.52 -5.67
N GLY A 29 -8.89 1.23 -4.47
CA GLY A 29 -7.46 1.14 -4.20
C GLY A 29 -6.77 -0.05 -4.84
N CYS A 30 -5.59 0.19 -5.40
CA CYS A 30 -4.69 -0.83 -5.91
C CYS A 30 -3.24 -0.32 -5.87
N ALA A 31 -2.29 -1.24 -6.00
CA ALA A 31 -0.88 -0.92 -6.08
C ALA A 31 -0.17 -1.80 -7.11
N SER A 32 0.81 -1.25 -7.81
CA SER A 32 1.71 -1.97 -8.69
C SER A 32 3.15 -1.53 -8.47
N ILE A 33 4.11 -2.44 -8.66
CA ILE A 33 5.53 -2.14 -8.55
C ILE A 33 6.31 -2.75 -9.70
N SER A 34 7.27 -1.97 -10.19
CA SER A 34 8.19 -2.36 -11.27
C SER A 34 9.63 -2.33 -10.78
N ASP A 35 10.51 -3.01 -11.50
CA ASP A 35 11.94 -2.91 -11.33
C ASP A 35 12.50 -1.57 -11.86
N ASN A 36 13.80 -1.35 -11.74
CA ASN A 36 14.45 -0.13 -12.22
C ASN A 36 14.47 0.00 -13.75
N ASN A 37 14.15 -1.06 -14.49
CA ASN A 37 14.04 -1.07 -15.94
C ASN A 37 12.59 -0.83 -16.41
N GLY A 38 11.65 -0.66 -15.47
CA GLY A 38 10.25 -0.47 -15.78
C GLY A 38 9.45 -1.78 -15.96
N ASN A 39 10.08 -2.96 -15.85
CA ASN A 39 9.35 -4.23 -15.94
C ASN A 39 8.50 -4.43 -14.68
N ILE A 40 7.25 -4.82 -14.89
CA ILE A 40 6.36 -5.13 -13.75
C ILE A 40 6.93 -6.30 -12.95
N LEU A 41 6.95 -6.15 -11.61
CA LEU A 41 7.27 -7.24 -10.70
C LEU A 41 5.98 -7.93 -10.24
N PHE A 42 5.07 -7.17 -9.66
CA PHE A 42 3.77 -7.65 -9.24
C PHE A 42 2.81 -6.48 -8.99
N TYR A 43 1.54 -6.80 -8.79
CA TYR A 43 0.50 -5.82 -8.49
C TYR A 43 -0.64 -6.47 -7.69
N THR A 44 -1.46 -5.64 -7.02
CA THR A 44 -2.48 -6.10 -6.08
C THR A 44 -3.61 -5.09 -5.93
N ASP A 45 -4.81 -5.58 -5.62
CA ASP A 45 -5.95 -4.81 -5.13
C ASP A 45 -6.03 -4.79 -3.58
N GLY A 46 -5.02 -5.37 -2.91
CA GLY A 46 -4.99 -5.56 -1.46
C GLY A 46 -5.62 -6.85 -0.98
N MET A 47 -6.27 -7.64 -1.86
CA MET A 47 -6.88 -8.94 -1.54
C MET A 47 -6.18 -10.09 -2.27
N VAL A 48 -5.76 -9.84 -3.52
CA VAL A 48 -5.06 -10.79 -4.39
C VAL A 48 -3.78 -10.14 -4.93
N VAL A 49 -2.71 -10.92 -5.02
CA VAL A 49 -1.43 -10.50 -5.60
C VAL A 49 -1.19 -11.27 -6.89
N TYR A 50 -0.92 -10.54 -7.95
CA TYR A 50 -0.61 -11.08 -9.29
C TYR A 50 0.85 -10.84 -9.63
N ASN A 51 1.56 -11.87 -10.10
CA ASN A 51 2.95 -11.81 -10.52
C ASN A 51 3.11 -11.14 -11.90
N SER A 52 4.34 -11.04 -12.39
CA SER A 52 4.67 -10.43 -13.70
C SER A 52 4.07 -11.18 -14.90
N ASN A 53 3.72 -12.45 -14.76
CA ASN A 53 3.02 -13.25 -15.78
C ASN A 53 1.49 -13.13 -15.69
N HIS A 54 0.99 -12.26 -14.82
CA HIS A 54 -0.44 -12.04 -14.56
C HIS A 54 -1.17 -13.24 -13.93
N PHE A 55 -0.44 -14.17 -13.34
CA PHE A 55 -1.02 -15.24 -12.52
C PHE A 55 -1.04 -14.83 -11.05
N THR A 56 -2.04 -15.30 -10.33
CA THR A 56 -2.06 -15.19 -8.87
C THR A 56 -0.82 -15.87 -8.28
N MET A 57 -0.11 -15.19 -7.38
CA MET A 57 0.98 -15.82 -6.62
C MET A 57 0.44 -16.99 -5.80
N PRO A 58 1.20 -18.07 -5.57
CA PRO A 58 0.72 -19.29 -4.88
C PRO A 58 0.03 -19.00 -3.54
N ASN A 59 0.58 -18.12 -2.72
CA ASN A 59 0.00 -17.67 -1.44
C ASN A 59 -0.63 -16.27 -1.53
N GLY A 60 -0.83 -15.74 -2.73
CA GLY A 60 -1.21 -14.36 -3.02
C GLY A 60 -2.71 -14.06 -2.89
N THR A 61 -3.52 -14.91 -2.25
CA THR A 61 -4.96 -14.65 -2.05
C THR A 61 -5.27 -14.42 -0.58
N GLY A 62 -6.39 -13.73 -0.28
CA GLY A 62 -6.86 -13.56 1.09
C GLY A 62 -6.01 -12.59 1.92
N LEU A 63 -5.43 -11.57 1.29
CA LEU A 63 -4.88 -10.43 2.00
C LEU A 63 -6.03 -9.60 2.59
N LEU A 64 -5.75 -8.84 3.66
CA LEU A 64 -6.76 -8.11 4.43
C LEU A 64 -6.95 -6.66 3.96
N GLY A 65 -6.90 -6.42 2.64
CA GLY A 65 -7.41 -5.23 2.00
C GLY A 65 -8.88 -5.39 1.62
N ASN A 66 -9.40 -4.43 0.84
CA ASN A 66 -10.77 -4.47 0.35
C ASN A 66 -10.86 -3.77 -1.00
N ASN A 67 -11.59 -4.36 -1.96
CA ASN A 67 -11.74 -3.80 -3.31
C ASN A 67 -12.54 -2.47 -3.36
N SER A 68 -13.17 -2.09 -2.25
CA SER A 68 -13.86 -0.82 -2.06
C SER A 68 -13.16 0.08 -1.03
N SER A 69 -11.96 -0.28 -0.58
CA SER A 69 -11.14 0.61 0.24
C SER A 69 -10.42 1.62 -0.64
N THR A 70 -10.53 2.91 -0.33
CA THR A 70 -10.00 4.02 -1.13
C THR A 70 -8.49 3.89 -1.40
N GLN A 71 -7.74 3.41 -0.42
CA GLN A 71 -6.32 3.05 -0.56
C GLN A 71 -6.06 1.64 -0.04
N SER A 72 -6.72 0.66 -0.62
CA SER A 72 -6.67 -0.75 -0.19
C SER A 72 -5.26 -1.25 0.11
N SER A 73 -4.26 -0.80 -0.64
CA SER A 73 -2.87 -1.24 -0.45
C SER A 73 -1.84 -0.23 -0.93
N ILE A 74 -0.63 -0.35 -0.35
CA ILE A 74 0.61 0.21 -0.90
C ILE A 74 1.70 -0.85 -0.89
N ILE A 75 2.67 -0.74 -1.80
CA ILE A 75 3.83 -1.62 -1.88
C ILE A 75 5.08 -0.82 -1.55
N VAL A 76 5.90 -1.33 -0.62
CA VAL A 76 7.17 -0.71 -0.22
C VAL A 76 8.27 -1.75 -0.24
N LYS A 77 9.36 -1.46 -0.95
CA LYS A 77 10.54 -2.34 -0.94
C LYS A 77 11.18 -2.30 0.45
N LYS A 78 11.53 -3.47 1.00
CA LYS A 78 12.25 -3.55 2.27
C LYS A 78 13.58 -2.84 2.15
N PRO A 79 13.94 -1.91 3.06
CA PRO A 79 15.23 -1.24 3.07
C PRO A 79 16.40 -2.23 2.97
N LEU A 80 17.36 -1.92 2.11
CA LEU A 80 18.57 -2.71 1.84
C LEU A 80 18.32 -4.15 1.33
N SER A 81 17.09 -4.54 1.05
CA SER A 81 16.79 -5.84 0.44
C SER A 81 16.81 -5.76 -1.09
N ASN A 82 17.19 -6.86 -1.73
CA ASN A 82 17.11 -6.99 -3.18
C ASN A 82 15.83 -7.69 -3.65
N SER A 83 15.16 -8.45 -2.77
CA SER A 83 14.05 -9.33 -3.13
C SER A 83 12.78 -9.18 -2.31
N ILE A 84 12.85 -8.55 -1.13
CA ILE A 84 11.70 -8.47 -0.22
C ILE A 84 10.93 -7.17 -0.39
N TYR A 85 9.60 -7.30 -0.47
CA TYR A 85 8.65 -6.19 -0.53
C TYR A 85 7.58 -6.37 0.54
N TYR A 86 7.10 -5.26 1.09
CA TYR A 86 5.96 -5.20 1.98
C TYR A 86 4.73 -4.75 1.20
N ILE A 87 3.63 -5.47 1.34
CA ILE A 87 2.30 -5.00 0.97
C ILE A 87 1.61 -4.60 2.26
N PHE A 88 1.37 -3.30 2.44
CA PHE A 88 0.52 -2.81 3.53
C PHE A 88 -0.90 -2.75 3.03
N THR A 89 -1.82 -3.30 3.79
CA THR A 89 -3.25 -3.35 3.44
C THR A 89 -4.09 -2.65 4.49
N VAL A 90 -5.11 -1.92 4.04
CA VAL A 90 -6.16 -1.35 4.90
C VAL A 90 -7.52 -1.81 4.38
N ASP A 91 -8.36 -2.27 5.32
CA ASP A 91 -9.71 -2.73 5.00
C ASP A 91 -10.65 -1.55 4.71
N GLY A 92 -11.82 -1.84 4.15
CA GLY A 92 -12.92 -0.90 3.99
C GLY A 92 -13.76 -0.76 5.26
N THR A 93 -14.64 0.23 5.28
CA THR A 93 -15.51 0.58 6.42
C THR A 93 -16.49 -0.49 6.85
N THR A 94 -16.72 -1.50 6.05
CA THR A 94 -17.60 -2.63 6.38
C THR A 94 -16.87 -3.73 7.14
N GLY A 95 -15.69 -3.43 7.65
CA GLY A 95 -14.63 -4.32 8.05
C GLY A 95 -14.97 -5.37 9.10
N LEU A 96 -14.62 -6.56 8.78
CA LEU A 96 -14.59 -7.70 9.68
C LEU A 96 -13.26 -7.74 10.48
N GLY A 97 -12.81 -6.61 10.98
CA GLY A 97 -11.61 -6.53 11.81
C GLY A 97 -10.39 -5.95 11.10
N GLY A 98 -10.63 -5.05 10.16
CA GLY A 98 -9.66 -4.36 9.33
C GLY A 98 -8.50 -3.71 10.07
N GLY A 99 -8.26 -2.48 9.80
CA GLY A 99 -7.08 -1.79 10.26
C GLY A 99 -5.91 -1.98 9.30
N LEU A 100 -4.73 -1.59 9.73
CA LEU A 100 -3.50 -1.70 8.96
C LEU A 100 -2.82 -3.04 9.23
N ASN A 101 -2.58 -3.80 8.17
CA ASN A 101 -1.84 -5.06 8.20
C ASN A 101 -0.70 -5.01 7.19
N TYR A 102 0.24 -5.96 7.28
CA TYR A 102 1.22 -6.16 6.21
C TYR A 102 1.38 -7.63 5.85
N SER A 103 1.82 -7.86 4.61
CA SER A 103 2.31 -9.15 4.11
C SER A 103 3.64 -8.93 3.41
N GLU A 104 4.53 -9.92 3.45
CA GLU A 104 5.83 -9.84 2.78
C GLU A 104 5.82 -10.69 1.51
N VAL A 105 6.21 -10.09 0.39
CA VAL A 105 6.52 -10.78 -0.88
C VAL A 105 8.02 -11.03 -0.94
N ASP A 106 8.41 -12.28 -1.18
CA ASP A 106 9.79 -12.64 -1.50
C ASP A 106 9.90 -13.01 -2.99
N MET A 107 10.59 -12.16 -3.76
CA MET A 107 10.78 -12.35 -5.19
C MET A 107 11.73 -13.49 -5.56
N THR A 108 12.37 -14.15 -4.59
CA THR A 108 13.19 -15.35 -4.84
C THR A 108 12.36 -16.63 -4.92
N LEU A 109 11.12 -16.57 -4.44
CA LEU A 109 10.18 -17.70 -4.47
C LEU A 109 9.53 -17.85 -5.85
N ASP A 110 8.86 -18.99 -6.06
CA ASP A 110 8.14 -19.32 -7.30
C ASP A 110 8.99 -19.11 -8.57
N GLY A 111 10.24 -19.56 -8.54
CA GLY A 111 11.15 -19.45 -9.69
C GLY A 111 11.54 -18.02 -10.05
N GLY A 112 11.38 -17.06 -9.14
CA GLY A 112 11.67 -15.65 -9.37
C GLY A 112 10.43 -14.81 -9.73
N LEU A 113 9.23 -15.42 -9.75
CA LEU A 113 7.96 -14.71 -9.96
C LEU A 113 7.42 -14.09 -8.67
N GLY A 114 7.97 -14.52 -7.52
CA GLY A 114 7.60 -14.04 -6.20
C GLY A 114 6.42 -14.77 -5.59
N ASP A 115 6.40 -14.82 -4.26
CA ASP A 115 5.29 -15.32 -3.48
C ASP A 115 5.22 -14.65 -2.11
N ILE A 116 4.05 -14.72 -1.47
CA ILE A 116 3.89 -14.30 -0.08
C ILE A 116 4.57 -15.33 0.81
N ASN A 117 5.50 -14.87 1.65
CA ASN A 117 6.18 -15.73 2.62
C ASN A 117 5.31 -15.96 3.88
N THR A 118 5.90 -16.49 4.94
CA THR A 118 5.20 -16.79 6.21
C THR A 118 4.66 -15.56 6.94
N ASN A 119 5.17 -14.37 6.61
CA ASN A 119 4.67 -13.09 7.15
C ASN A 119 3.50 -12.60 6.30
N LYS A 120 2.32 -13.16 6.52
CA LYS A 120 1.09 -12.83 5.83
C LYS A 120 0.05 -12.29 6.81
N ASN A 121 -0.56 -11.16 6.45
CA ASN A 121 -1.62 -10.53 7.25
C ASN A 121 -1.21 -10.23 8.71
N ILE A 122 0.02 -9.78 8.89
CA ILE A 122 0.52 -9.41 10.21
C ILE A 122 -0.11 -8.08 10.65
N PRO A 123 -0.85 -8.05 11.76
CA PRO A 123 -1.57 -6.84 12.19
C PRO A 123 -0.59 -5.79 12.75
N ILE A 124 -0.85 -4.52 12.41
CA ILE A 124 -0.10 -3.36 12.91
C ILE A 124 -1.00 -2.49 13.79
N ILE A 125 -2.17 -2.08 13.28
CA ILE A 125 -3.12 -1.22 13.99
C ILE A 125 -4.54 -1.74 13.71
N PRO A 126 -5.38 -1.93 14.71
CA PRO A 126 -6.82 -2.09 14.51
C PRO A 126 -7.48 -0.73 14.20
N ASN A 127 -8.59 -0.73 13.47
CA ASN A 127 -9.48 0.43 13.29
C ASN A 127 -8.80 1.68 12.68
N THR A 128 -8.21 1.53 11.49
CA THR A 128 -7.71 2.67 10.72
C THR A 128 -8.73 3.13 9.68
N CYS A 129 -8.57 4.39 9.24
CA CYS A 129 -9.20 4.85 8.01
C CYS A 129 -8.67 4.05 6.81
N GLU A 130 -9.38 4.12 5.69
CA GLU A 130 -8.95 3.59 4.39
C GLU A 130 -7.78 4.39 3.79
N LYS A 131 -6.78 4.70 4.61
CA LYS A 131 -5.69 5.60 4.24
C LYS A 131 -4.37 5.07 4.74
N VAL A 132 -3.42 4.91 3.84
CA VAL A 132 -2.05 4.55 4.17
C VAL A 132 -1.08 5.22 3.19
N THR A 133 0.05 5.70 3.68
CA THR A 133 1.12 6.22 2.83
C THR A 133 2.49 5.79 3.36
N ALA A 134 3.47 5.80 2.47
CA ALA A 134 4.88 5.62 2.83
C ALA A 134 5.66 6.88 2.46
N ILE A 135 6.49 7.34 3.38
CA ILE A 135 7.39 8.49 3.18
C ILE A 135 8.81 8.02 3.45
N LYS A 136 9.73 8.37 2.56
CA LYS A 136 11.13 8.04 2.73
C LYS A 136 11.70 8.76 3.96
N HIS A 137 12.36 8.03 4.84
CA HIS A 137 13.02 8.60 6.01
C HIS A 137 14.24 9.44 5.58
N GLN A 138 14.58 10.48 6.35
CA GLN A 138 15.70 11.38 6.06
C GLN A 138 17.08 10.70 5.94
N ASN A 139 17.24 9.47 6.49
CA ASN A 139 18.48 8.70 6.32
C ASN A 139 18.65 8.13 4.91
N GLY A 140 17.66 8.31 4.02
CA GLY A 140 17.71 7.90 2.63
C GLY A 140 17.49 6.42 2.36
N THR A 141 17.27 5.59 3.37
CA THR A 141 17.08 4.13 3.25
C THR A 141 15.75 3.65 3.80
N ASP A 142 15.37 4.05 4.99
CA ASP A 142 14.18 3.60 5.69
C ASP A 142 12.91 4.33 5.21
N PHE A 143 11.74 3.87 5.68
CA PHE A 143 10.46 4.48 5.36
C PHE A 143 9.60 4.66 6.61
N TRP A 144 8.87 5.75 6.67
CA TRP A 144 7.74 5.92 7.55
C TRP A 144 6.48 5.38 6.89
N ILE A 145 5.80 4.44 7.54
CA ILE A 145 4.48 3.93 7.16
C ILE A 145 3.46 4.62 8.03
N ILE A 146 2.58 5.39 7.43
CA ILE A 146 1.69 6.30 8.15
C ILE A 146 0.24 5.96 7.82
N SER A 147 -0.58 5.83 8.86
CA SER A 147 -2.03 5.70 8.76
C SER A 147 -2.70 6.51 9.86
N ARG A 148 -3.99 6.80 9.67
CA ARG A 148 -4.80 7.56 10.62
C ARG A 148 -5.82 6.63 11.29
N LEU A 149 -6.03 6.79 12.59
CA LEU A 149 -7.11 6.10 13.30
C LEU A 149 -8.46 6.62 12.82
N GLU A 150 -9.42 5.71 12.76
CA GLU A 150 -10.81 6.05 12.43
C GLU A 150 -11.41 7.01 13.46
N ASN A 151 -12.30 7.90 13.00
CA ASN A 151 -13.01 8.87 13.83
C ASN A 151 -12.11 9.73 14.75
N SER A 152 -10.93 10.08 14.29
CA SER A 152 -9.94 10.81 15.06
C SER A 152 -9.14 11.80 14.22
N ASN A 153 -8.18 12.49 14.85
CA ASN A 153 -7.09 13.24 14.22
C ASN A 153 -5.72 12.64 14.61
N ILE A 154 -5.70 11.35 14.98
CA ILE A 154 -4.50 10.66 15.45
C ILE A 154 -3.87 9.89 14.30
N TYR A 155 -2.60 10.17 14.03
CA TYR A 155 -1.77 9.48 13.07
C TYR A 155 -0.75 8.60 13.79
N HIS A 156 -0.58 7.38 13.29
CA HIS A 156 0.47 6.46 13.70
C HIS A 156 1.50 6.35 12.59
N SER A 157 2.75 6.60 12.91
CA SER A 157 3.88 6.49 11.98
C SER A 157 4.83 5.39 12.45
N TYR A 158 4.93 4.32 11.70
CA TYR A 158 5.80 3.17 11.97
C TYR A 158 7.05 3.24 11.11
N LEU A 159 8.21 3.00 11.70
CA LEU A 159 9.47 2.97 10.96
C LEU A 159 9.69 1.58 10.35
N LEU A 160 9.82 1.50 9.03
CA LEU A 160 10.25 0.32 8.30
C LEU A 160 11.74 0.43 8.02
N THR A 161 12.50 -0.51 8.55
CA THR A 161 13.97 -0.61 8.44
C THR A 161 14.39 -1.89 7.71
N SER A 162 15.69 -2.07 7.51
CA SER A 162 16.24 -3.35 7.01
C SER A 162 15.97 -4.53 7.95
N SER A 163 15.74 -4.30 9.23
CA SER A 163 15.36 -5.32 10.22
C SER A 163 13.85 -5.61 10.26
N GLY A 164 13.04 -4.82 9.56
CA GLY A 164 11.58 -4.93 9.56
C GLY A 164 10.89 -3.71 10.17
N ILE A 165 9.63 -3.86 10.53
CA ILE A 165 8.80 -2.81 11.09
C ILE A 165 9.06 -2.66 12.59
N VAL A 166 9.35 -1.44 13.03
CA VAL A 166 9.42 -1.08 14.45
C VAL A 166 8.00 -0.89 14.96
N MET A 167 7.53 -1.82 15.79
CA MET A 167 6.12 -1.88 16.23
C MET A 167 5.72 -0.82 17.26
N SER A 168 6.66 0.02 17.72
CA SER A 168 6.37 1.20 18.55
C SER A 168 6.24 2.44 17.67
N PRO A 169 5.03 2.94 17.39
CA PRO A 169 4.84 4.08 16.49
C PRO A 169 5.19 5.41 17.14
N VAL A 170 5.51 6.38 16.32
CA VAL A 170 5.33 7.79 16.68
C VAL A 170 3.86 8.12 16.51
N VAL A 171 3.24 8.65 17.57
CA VAL A 171 1.82 9.03 17.59
C VAL A 171 1.70 10.54 17.57
N THR A 172 0.94 11.07 16.61
CA THR A 172 0.74 12.50 16.43
C THR A 172 -0.75 12.82 16.33
N SER A 173 -1.21 13.81 17.10
CA SER A 173 -2.56 14.38 16.97
C SER A 173 -2.45 15.72 16.26
N ILE A 174 -3.02 15.83 15.05
CA ILE A 174 -2.95 17.04 14.24
C ILE A 174 -4.19 17.20 13.37
N GLY A 175 -4.57 18.45 13.11
CA GLY A 175 -5.75 18.78 12.31
C GLY A 175 -7.07 18.54 13.07
N GLN A 176 -8.16 18.55 12.32
CA GLN A 176 -9.50 18.35 12.90
C GLN A 176 -9.82 16.86 13.01
N VAL A 177 -10.61 16.51 14.04
CA VAL A 177 -11.25 15.20 14.11
C VAL A 177 -12.20 15.08 12.92
N TYR A 178 -12.06 14.00 12.16
CA TYR A 178 -12.93 13.71 11.05
C TYR A 178 -13.60 12.34 11.25
N ASN A 179 -14.93 12.36 11.26
CA ASN A 179 -15.74 11.17 11.38
C ASN A 179 -15.98 10.57 10.00
N GLY A 180 -15.06 9.76 9.55
CA GLY A 180 -15.12 9.08 8.26
C GLY A 180 -13.81 8.40 7.95
N THR A 181 -13.89 7.41 7.07
CA THR A 181 -12.76 6.55 6.74
C THR A 181 -12.21 6.83 5.35
N TRP A 182 -13.09 7.23 4.41
CA TRP A 182 -12.77 7.36 2.99
C TRP A 182 -11.85 8.52 2.66
N GLY A 183 -11.01 8.32 1.68
CA GLY A 183 -10.16 9.34 1.07
C GLY A 183 -8.69 8.91 0.96
N TYR A 184 -7.81 9.85 0.64
CA TYR A 184 -6.41 9.60 0.36
C TYR A 184 -5.50 10.24 1.40
N LEU A 185 -4.39 9.55 1.70
CA LEU A 185 -3.25 10.07 2.45
C LEU A 185 -2.02 10.05 1.53
N ARG A 186 -1.37 11.21 1.38
CA ARG A 186 -0.20 11.32 0.51
C ARG A 186 0.89 12.18 1.16
N GLY A 187 2.13 11.70 1.11
CA GLY A 187 3.31 12.51 1.40
C GLY A 187 3.76 13.31 0.18
N SER A 188 4.33 14.50 0.42
CA SER A 188 5.06 15.23 -0.63
C SER A 188 6.32 14.47 -1.04
N SER A 189 6.83 14.73 -2.24
CA SER A 189 8.02 14.05 -2.78
C SER A 189 9.29 14.27 -1.95
N ASP A 190 9.37 15.41 -1.26
CA ASP A 190 10.46 15.75 -0.34
C ASP A 190 10.25 15.21 1.09
N GLY A 191 9.10 14.58 1.36
CA GLY A 191 8.75 14.03 2.66
C GLY A 191 8.41 15.05 3.75
N SER A 192 8.33 16.34 3.40
CA SER A 192 8.14 17.42 4.40
C SER A 192 6.69 17.66 4.77
N LYS A 193 5.73 17.18 3.98
CA LYS A 193 4.29 17.44 4.15
C LYS A 193 3.46 16.20 3.91
N ILE A 194 2.32 16.14 4.58
CA ILE A 194 1.28 15.12 4.36
C ILE A 194 -0.03 15.84 4.06
N VAL A 195 -0.75 15.33 3.06
CA VAL A 195 -2.10 15.76 2.74
C VAL A 195 -3.05 14.60 3.03
N ALA A 196 -4.07 14.85 3.84
CA ALA A 196 -5.17 13.93 4.09
C ALA A 196 -6.44 14.46 3.45
N CYS A 197 -6.87 13.84 2.35
CA CYS A 197 -8.14 14.16 1.70
C CYS A 197 -9.24 13.30 2.30
N ASN A 198 -10.39 13.90 2.60
CA ASN A 198 -11.55 13.22 3.17
C ASN A 198 -12.77 13.41 2.27
N LYS A 199 -13.56 12.34 2.02
CA LYS A 199 -14.80 12.44 1.25
C LYS A 199 -15.81 13.32 2.02
N GLY A 200 -16.38 14.30 1.32
CA GLY A 200 -17.43 15.20 1.87
C GLY A 200 -16.93 16.49 2.53
N SER A 201 -15.63 16.74 2.55
CA SER A 201 -15.07 17.98 3.07
C SER A 201 -13.92 18.46 2.20
N ILE A 202 -14.14 19.50 1.40
CA ILE A 202 -13.10 20.16 0.58
C ILE A 202 -12.19 21.05 1.46
N LYS A 203 -12.29 21.00 2.80
CA LYS A 203 -11.78 22.05 3.67
C LYS A 203 -10.57 21.71 4.52
N THR A 204 -9.99 20.54 4.44
CA THR A 204 -8.78 20.22 5.23
C THR A 204 -7.70 19.66 4.35
N VAL A 205 -6.83 20.56 3.92
CA VAL A 205 -5.46 20.24 3.52
C VAL A 205 -4.63 20.44 4.78
N ASP A 206 -4.25 19.40 5.47
CA ASP A 206 -3.35 19.39 6.63
C ASP A 206 -1.94 19.04 6.17
#